data_64be8468872f2b30a06e385f794e5873
#
_entry.id   64be8468872f2b30a06e385f794e5873
#
_cell.length_a   1.000
_cell.length_b   1.000
_cell.length_c   1.000
_cell.angle_alpha   90.00
_cell.angle_beta   90.00
_cell.angle_gamma   90.00
#
_symmetry.space_group_name_H-M   'P 1'
#
loop_
_entity.id
_entity.type
_entity.pdbx_description
1 polymer ?
#
loop_
_entity_poly.entity_id
_entity_poly.type
_entity_poly.pdbx_seq_one_letter_code
_entity_poly.pdbx_strand_id
1 'polypeptide(L)'
;MTKYRAYLDKKINGVGPIGADILAIGETPGNDEYLFGEPFVGRAGVVLNNCLSRHGIPREIIRIENLCNIRPWNDRFENVLGTPFLQSGIRLIHEYILSYRPTVIAALGNYPMHYLTGKGKKAKGSIIGIGNWRGSILPYVDDQGNVHEDIKVIPLYHPAAVSRSKGLYPIFDADIKRVKEESKFRGLNYDNRTIITNPPGLKLISEVEKVLKSDTISIDIESIKGTTIILTISFSISPYHALVLPIKNNERYISEILSSSLRKIFHFGYFDTTMLKLNGFYIAQDEISKEYNTPYFWDTYLASHVIDPEMPHTLAFEVSMRTRMPYYKQEGKEESDQKGWSRKVDLERLMVYNGKDTCGTFEVFLGQLKDLQNSDNINTFQFEMSAIEMQTHISDSGMLIDKDRFALLKGALITRWAKLQYLLDGVSGFEVNVRSPKLKDWLYNKATGLGLPTRSVKTKVTTNDDALVSLLAWCKSKVDESIKDETKKKYRVKYNIIRAIREIRNLRQRYSMYMEARISDDGRSRSSYKYGPDTGRWAAQKYVDGSGYNHQTNPRDPIEVLDEDYEKYKNDARFVNDIEKEEDDDE
;
A
#
# COMPACT_ATOMS: atom_id res chain seq x y z
N MET A 1 -13.72 -19.96 -36.25
CA MET A 1 -13.19 -19.22 -35.06
C MET A 1 -12.66 -17.90 -35.57
N THR A 2 -13.21 -16.78 -35.12
CA THR A 2 -12.78 -15.44 -35.52
C THR A 2 -11.31 -15.27 -35.09
N LYS A 3 -10.47 -14.76 -35.98
CA LYS A 3 -9.04 -14.47 -35.79
C LYS A 3 -8.80 -13.57 -34.56
N TYR A 4 -9.82 -12.89 -34.10
CA TYR A 4 -9.79 -11.96 -32.96
C TYR A 4 -10.89 -12.30 -31.96
N ARG A 5 -10.60 -12.15 -30.67
CA ARG A 5 -11.56 -12.37 -29.56
C ARG A 5 -12.38 -11.11 -29.30
N ALA A 6 -13.20 -10.70 -30.27
CA ALA A 6 -14.04 -9.50 -30.20
C ALA A 6 -15.33 -9.64 -31.03
N TYR A 7 -16.34 -8.81 -30.73
CA TYR A 7 -17.58 -8.70 -31.47
C TYR A 7 -17.40 -7.64 -32.57
N LEU A 8 -17.17 -8.07 -33.81
CA LEU A 8 -16.79 -7.20 -34.93
C LEU A 8 -17.96 -6.63 -35.74
N ASP A 9 -19.18 -7.07 -35.45
CA ASP A 9 -20.42 -6.74 -36.16
C ASP A 9 -20.98 -5.35 -35.80
N LYS A 10 -20.57 -4.78 -34.66
CA LYS A 10 -21.05 -3.47 -34.20
C LYS A 10 -19.94 -2.62 -33.60
N LYS A 11 -19.83 -1.38 -34.08
CA LYS A 11 -18.96 -0.33 -33.50
C LYS A 11 -19.80 0.59 -32.62
N ILE A 12 -19.26 0.93 -31.44
CA ILE A 12 -19.88 1.85 -30.48
C ILE A 12 -19.12 3.15 -30.54
N ASN A 13 -19.68 4.13 -31.22
CA ASN A 13 -19.08 5.45 -31.38
C ASN A 13 -19.28 6.31 -30.13
N GLY A 14 -18.41 7.29 -29.95
CA GLY A 14 -18.52 8.24 -28.86
C GLY A 14 -19.76 9.13 -28.94
N VAL A 15 -20.16 9.71 -27.84
CA VAL A 15 -21.33 10.58 -27.67
C VAL A 15 -20.94 11.93 -27.08
N GLY A 16 -21.82 12.93 -27.27
CA GLY A 16 -21.62 14.30 -26.82
C GLY A 16 -21.00 15.21 -27.90
N PRO A 17 -20.88 16.51 -27.60
CA PRO A 17 -20.49 17.49 -28.60
C PRO A 17 -19.05 17.30 -29.09
N ILE A 18 -18.86 17.48 -30.39
CA ILE A 18 -17.51 17.54 -30.97
C ILE A 18 -16.85 18.85 -30.54
N GLY A 19 -15.56 18.76 -30.07
CA GLY A 19 -14.83 19.92 -29.59
C GLY A 19 -15.19 20.34 -28.15
N ALA A 20 -15.80 19.44 -27.35
CA ALA A 20 -16.06 19.69 -25.95
C ALA A 20 -14.75 19.96 -25.16
N ASP A 21 -14.81 20.90 -24.22
CA ASP A 21 -13.67 21.21 -23.33
C ASP A 21 -13.27 20.04 -22.42
N ILE A 22 -14.22 19.17 -22.09
CA ILE A 22 -14.00 17.96 -21.30
C ILE A 22 -14.18 16.73 -22.18
N LEU A 23 -13.17 15.88 -22.24
CA LEU A 23 -13.17 14.61 -22.96
C LEU A 23 -12.97 13.46 -21.97
N ALA A 24 -13.93 12.56 -21.84
CA ALA A 24 -13.78 11.33 -21.06
C ALA A 24 -13.43 10.15 -21.98
N ILE A 25 -12.36 9.41 -21.67
CA ILE A 25 -11.90 8.29 -22.47
C ILE A 25 -11.88 7.02 -21.61
N GLY A 26 -12.73 6.05 -21.97
CA GLY A 26 -12.77 4.71 -21.41
C GLY A 26 -11.91 3.71 -22.18
N GLU A 27 -12.02 2.46 -21.81
CA GLU A 27 -11.24 1.35 -22.38
C GLU A 27 -11.94 0.77 -23.61
N THR A 28 -13.06 0.10 -23.43
CA THR A 28 -13.85 -0.59 -24.47
C THR A 28 -15.32 -0.63 -24.07
N PRO A 29 -16.26 -0.76 -25.03
CA PRO A 29 -17.66 -1.03 -24.72
C PRO A 29 -17.84 -2.37 -23.99
N GLY A 30 -18.76 -2.43 -23.04
CA GLY A 30 -19.24 -3.65 -22.41
C GLY A 30 -20.49 -4.21 -23.08
N ASN A 31 -21.18 -5.14 -22.40
CA ASN A 31 -22.38 -5.77 -22.92
C ASN A 31 -23.54 -4.79 -23.13
N ASP A 32 -23.82 -3.94 -22.15
CA ASP A 32 -24.94 -2.99 -22.22
C ASP A 32 -24.69 -1.95 -23.31
N GLU A 33 -23.46 -1.45 -23.42
CA GLU A 33 -23.04 -0.53 -24.47
C GLU A 33 -23.18 -1.16 -25.86
N TYR A 34 -22.85 -2.44 -25.99
CA TYR A 34 -23.04 -3.18 -27.25
C TYR A 34 -24.53 -3.31 -27.60
N LEU A 35 -25.42 -3.55 -26.63
CA LEU A 35 -26.88 -3.66 -26.88
C LEU A 35 -27.47 -2.30 -27.23
N PHE A 36 -27.21 -1.27 -26.46
CA PHE A 36 -27.84 0.07 -26.63
C PHE A 36 -27.15 0.93 -27.67
N GLY A 37 -25.89 0.68 -28.03
CA GLY A 37 -25.17 1.40 -29.07
C GLY A 37 -24.47 2.68 -28.62
N GLU A 38 -24.38 2.94 -27.34
CA GLU A 38 -23.76 4.13 -26.74
C GLU A 38 -22.76 3.76 -25.65
N PRO A 39 -21.65 4.52 -25.44
CA PRO A 39 -20.69 4.28 -24.40
C PRO A 39 -21.25 4.66 -23.01
N PHE A 40 -20.85 3.93 -21.99
CA PHE A 40 -21.19 4.18 -20.58
C PHE A 40 -22.70 4.29 -20.30
N VAL A 41 -23.49 3.32 -20.77
CA VAL A 41 -24.93 3.18 -20.48
C VAL A 41 -25.22 2.08 -19.44
N GLY A 42 -24.28 1.16 -19.19
CA GLY A 42 -24.39 0.11 -18.18
C GLY A 42 -24.08 0.58 -16.76
N ARG A 43 -23.85 -0.35 -15.84
CA ARG A 43 -23.55 -0.06 -14.41
C ARG A 43 -22.38 0.91 -14.20
N ALA A 44 -21.33 0.79 -15.02
CA ALA A 44 -20.20 1.72 -15.01
C ALA A 44 -20.64 3.14 -15.43
N GLY A 45 -21.52 3.24 -16.41
CA GLY A 45 -22.08 4.50 -16.86
C GLY A 45 -22.93 5.19 -15.79
N VAL A 46 -23.71 4.45 -15.03
CA VAL A 46 -24.49 5.01 -13.89
C VAL A 46 -23.56 5.67 -12.89
N VAL A 47 -22.46 5.03 -12.50
CA VAL A 47 -21.46 5.62 -11.58
C VAL A 47 -20.87 6.90 -12.16
N LEU A 48 -20.43 6.85 -13.43
CA LEU A 48 -19.85 8.02 -14.11
C LEU A 48 -20.84 9.18 -14.17
N ASN A 49 -22.05 8.93 -14.65
CA ASN A 49 -23.07 9.97 -14.84
C ASN A 49 -23.50 10.60 -13.51
N ASN A 50 -23.63 9.82 -12.43
CA ASN A 50 -23.97 10.34 -11.11
C ASN A 50 -22.89 11.31 -10.57
N CYS A 51 -21.60 10.95 -10.71
CA CYS A 51 -20.52 11.84 -10.28
C CYS A 51 -20.40 13.08 -11.18
N LEU A 52 -20.54 12.92 -12.50
CA LEU A 52 -20.55 14.05 -13.43
C LEU A 52 -21.67 15.04 -13.10
N SER A 53 -22.91 14.54 -12.91
CA SER A 53 -24.06 15.38 -12.57
C SER A 53 -23.90 16.11 -11.25
N ARG A 54 -23.36 15.44 -10.22
CA ARG A 54 -23.09 16.03 -8.91
C ARG A 54 -22.16 17.26 -8.99
N HIS A 55 -21.20 17.23 -9.91
CA HIS A 55 -20.26 18.33 -10.12
C HIS A 55 -20.63 19.27 -11.26
N GLY A 56 -21.88 19.24 -11.73
CA GLY A 56 -22.37 20.13 -12.77
C GLY A 56 -21.69 19.91 -14.13
N ILE A 57 -21.42 18.66 -14.48
CA ILE A 57 -20.95 18.23 -15.78
C ILE A 57 -22.04 17.35 -16.42
N PRO A 58 -23.10 17.94 -16.98
CA PRO A 58 -24.14 17.17 -17.65
C PRO A 58 -23.57 16.47 -18.89
N ARG A 59 -24.14 15.30 -19.22
CA ARG A 59 -23.64 14.45 -20.33
C ARG A 59 -23.65 15.16 -21.68
N GLU A 60 -24.50 16.16 -21.83
CA GLU A 60 -24.68 16.97 -23.02
C GLU A 60 -23.52 17.92 -23.32
N ILE A 61 -22.68 18.23 -22.35
CA ILE A 61 -21.54 19.16 -22.54
C ILE A 61 -20.17 18.45 -22.54
N ILE A 62 -20.13 17.14 -22.30
CA ILE A 62 -18.91 16.34 -22.27
C ILE A 62 -18.87 15.40 -23.49
N ARG A 63 -17.70 15.24 -24.09
CA ARG A 63 -17.46 14.18 -25.07
C ARG A 63 -17.01 12.92 -24.35
N ILE A 64 -17.62 11.77 -24.69
CA ILE A 64 -17.30 10.47 -24.10
C ILE A 64 -16.90 9.51 -25.22
N GLU A 65 -15.71 8.94 -25.14
CA GLU A 65 -15.12 8.02 -26.09
C GLU A 65 -14.56 6.77 -25.40
N ASN A 66 -14.20 5.75 -26.18
CA ASN A 66 -13.38 4.63 -25.74
C ASN A 66 -12.13 4.52 -26.61
N LEU A 67 -11.01 4.04 -26.05
CA LEU A 67 -9.79 3.74 -26.80
C LEU A 67 -10.04 2.76 -27.95
N CYS A 68 -10.95 1.81 -27.75
CA CYS A 68 -11.39 0.88 -28.77
C CYS A 68 -12.91 0.86 -28.79
N ASN A 69 -13.53 1.11 -29.95
CA ASN A 69 -14.97 1.15 -30.13
C ASN A 69 -15.61 -0.23 -30.42
N ILE A 70 -14.81 -1.30 -30.32
CA ILE A 70 -15.24 -2.69 -30.52
C ILE A 70 -15.29 -3.40 -29.15
N ARG A 71 -16.39 -4.11 -28.86
CA ARG A 71 -16.54 -4.90 -27.65
C ARG A 71 -15.60 -6.11 -27.67
N PRO A 72 -14.69 -6.30 -26.66
CA PRO A 72 -13.86 -7.48 -26.56
C PRO A 72 -14.65 -8.70 -26.06
N TRP A 73 -14.15 -9.91 -26.36
CA TRP A 73 -14.70 -11.14 -25.82
C TRP A 73 -14.58 -11.16 -24.28
N ASN A 74 -15.67 -11.55 -23.60
CA ASN A 74 -15.77 -11.56 -22.14
C ASN A 74 -15.45 -10.20 -21.47
N ASP A 75 -15.66 -9.08 -22.16
CA ASP A 75 -15.43 -7.72 -21.67
C ASP A 75 -14.01 -7.51 -21.10
N ARG A 76 -13.00 -8.19 -21.69
CA ARG A 76 -11.60 -8.11 -21.28
C ARG A 76 -10.77 -7.35 -22.30
N PHE A 77 -10.24 -6.20 -21.91
CA PHE A 77 -9.41 -5.36 -22.76
C PHE A 77 -8.20 -6.09 -23.34
N GLU A 78 -7.63 -7.04 -22.59
CA GLU A 78 -6.48 -7.84 -23.04
C GLU A 78 -6.77 -8.62 -24.32
N ASN A 79 -8.03 -8.91 -24.62
CA ASN A 79 -8.43 -9.61 -25.86
C ASN A 79 -8.34 -8.76 -27.13
N VAL A 80 -8.22 -7.43 -26.99
CA VAL A 80 -8.04 -6.50 -28.11
C VAL A 80 -6.61 -5.97 -28.23
N LEU A 81 -5.72 -6.29 -27.27
CA LEU A 81 -4.32 -5.87 -27.34
C LEU A 81 -3.65 -6.38 -28.62
N GLY A 82 -2.91 -5.47 -29.30
CA GLY A 82 -2.18 -5.78 -30.54
C GLY A 82 -3.08 -5.97 -31.78
N THR A 83 -4.37 -5.73 -31.66
CA THR A 83 -5.29 -5.83 -32.82
C THR A 83 -5.30 -4.55 -33.65
N PRO A 84 -5.57 -4.65 -34.99
CA PRO A 84 -5.64 -3.48 -35.85
C PRO A 84 -6.74 -2.48 -35.46
N PHE A 85 -7.87 -2.96 -34.91
CA PHE A 85 -8.98 -2.07 -34.50
C PHE A 85 -8.66 -1.30 -33.21
N LEU A 86 -7.89 -1.87 -32.24
CA LEU A 86 -7.39 -1.08 -31.12
C LEU A 86 -6.39 -0.02 -31.60
N GLN A 87 -5.45 -0.39 -32.47
CA GLN A 87 -4.48 0.56 -33.04
C GLN A 87 -5.18 1.69 -33.81
N SER A 88 -6.20 1.36 -34.60
CA SER A 88 -7.02 2.35 -35.30
C SER A 88 -7.80 3.25 -34.31
N GLY A 89 -8.36 2.67 -33.24
CA GLY A 89 -9.08 3.44 -32.23
C GLY A 89 -8.17 4.42 -31.51
N ILE A 90 -6.99 3.98 -31.06
CA ILE A 90 -5.99 4.84 -30.44
C ILE A 90 -5.59 6.00 -31.36
N ARG A 91 -5.28 5.71 -32.64
CA ARG A 91 -4.94 6.75 -33.60
C ARG A 91 -6.07 7.77 -33.78
N LEU A 92 -7.33 7.34 -33.94
CA LEU A 92 -8.47 8.22 -34.03
C LEU A 92 -8.67 9.12 -32.81
N ILE A 93 -8.40 8.59 -31.61
CA ILE A 93 -8.43 9.37 -30.38
C ILE A 93 -7.32 10.44 -30.36
N HIS A 94 -6.10 10.11 -30.77
CA HIS A 94 -5.02 11.09 -30.88
C HIS A 94 -5.32 12.17 -31.94
N GLU A 95 -5.83 11.76 -33.11
CA GLU A 95 -6.29 12.69 -34.16
C GLU A 95 -7.39 13.63 -33.64
N TYR A 96 -8.37 13.10 -32.89
CA TYR A 96 -9.42 13.88 -32.25
C TYR A 96 -8.86 14.91 -31.28
N ILE A 97 -7.99 14.47 -30.34
CA ILE A 97 -7.39 15.33 -29.31
C ILE A 97 -6.60 16.48 -29.96
N LEU A 98 -5.77 16.17 -30.94
CA LEU A 98 -4.95 17.16 -31.64
C LEU A 98 -5.79 18.15 -32.47
N SER A 99 -6.91 17.69 -33.07
CA SER A 99 -7.80 18.53 -33.88
C SER A 99 -8.66 19.47 -33.05
N TYR A 100 -9.18 18.98 -31.90
CA TYR A 100 -10.17 19.74 -31.12
C TYR A 100 -9.60 20.32 -29.81
N ARG A 101 -8.43 19.87 -29.40
CA ARG A 101 -7.65 20.35 -28.23
C ARG A 101 -8.52 20.58 -26.98
N PRO A 102 -9.11 19.51 -26.39
CA PRO A 102 -9.89 19.63 -25.17
C PRO A 102 -9.06 20.26 -24.06
N THR A 103 -9.69 21.00 -23.16
CA THR A 103 -9.02 21.64 -22.01
C THR A 103 -8.54 20.59 -21.00
N VAL A 104 -9.34 19.52 -20.80
CA VAL A 104 -9.02 18.43 -19.89
C VAL A 104 -9.55 17.09 -20.40
N ILE A 105 -8.77 16.05 -20.23
CA ILE A 105 -9.11 14.67 -20.57
C ILE A 105 -9.22 13.86 -19.29
N ALA A 106 -10.39 13.27 -19.02
CA ALA A 106 -10.60 12.29 -17.96
C ALA A 106 -10.25 10.89 -18.48
N ALA A 107 -9.09 10.37 -18.12
CA ALA A 107 -8.60 9.05 -18.55
C ALA A 107 -9.10 7.96 -17.59
N LEU A 108 -10.15 7.22 -17.97
CA LEU A 108 -10.88 6.27 -17.14
C LEU A 108 -10.23 4.87 -17.16
N GLY A 109 -9.32 4.61 -16.25
CA GLY A 109 -8.65 3.32 -16.11
C GLY A 109 -7.18 3.30 -16.51
N ASN A 110 -6.58 2.12 -16.42
CA ASN A 110 -5.14 1.94 -16.65
C ASN A 110 -4.73 2.17 -18.10
N TYR A 111 -5.51 1.70 -19.05
CA TYR A 111 -5.14 1.78 -20.46
C TYR A 111 -5.27 3.20 -21.03
N PRO A 112 -6.37 3.96 -20.81
CA PRO A 112 -6.42 5.37 -21.20
C PRO A 112 -5.31 6.21 -20.56
N MET A 113 -5.02 6.02 -19.27
CA MET A 113 -3.88 6.64 -18.61
C MET A 113 -2.57 6.37 -19.38
N HIS A 114 -2.31 5.10 -19.70
CA HIS A 114 -1.06 4.70 -20.35
C HIS A 114 -0.91 5.30 -21.76
N TYR A 115 -1.92 5.16 -22.59
CA TYR A 115 -1.86 5.62 -23.98
C TYR A 115 -1.84 7.15 -24.12
N LEU A 116 -2.37 7.88 -23.15
CA LEU A 116 -2.45 9.35 -23.20
C LEU A 116 -1.35 10.08 -22.43
N THR A 117 -0.60 9.38 -21.57
CA THR A 117 0.42 10.01 -20.71
C THR A 117 1.74 9.24 -20.63
N GLY A 118 1.82 8.06 -21.21
CA GLY A 118 2.98 7.17 -21.05
C GLY A 118 3.15 6.60 -19.61
N LYS A 119 2.26 6.93 -18.66
CA LYS A 119 2.37 6.48 -17.27
C LYS A 119 1.83 5.06 -17.08
N GLY A 120 2.13 4.48 -15.92
CA GLY A 120 1.79 3.09 -15.62
C GLY A 120 2.91 2.10 -16.00
N LYS A 121 2.77 0.87 -15.53
CA LYS A 121 3.77 -0.18 -15.68
C LYS A 121 3.16 -1.42 -16.35
N LYS A 122 3.84 -2.00 -17.33
CA LYS A 122 3.45 -3.31 -17.90
C LYS A 122 3.77 -4.42 -16.89
N ALA A 123 2.77 -5.21 -16.52
CA ALA A 123 2.90 -6.34 -15.62
C ALA A 123 2.01 -7.49 -16.06
N LYS A 124 2.58 -8.68 -16.29
CA LYS A 124 1.85 -9.90 -16.70
C LYS A 124 0.88 -9.71 -17.88
N GLY A 125 1.26 -8.89 -18.86
CA GLY A 125 0.46 -8.63 -20.05
C GLY A 125 -0.61 -7.54 -19.92
N SER A 126 -0.74 -6.91 -18.74
CA SER A 126 -1.67 -5.80 -18.49
C SER A 126 -0.94 -4.53 -18.08
N ILE A 127 -1.59 -3.38 -18.20
CA ILE A 127 -1.12 -2.10 -17.64
C ILE A 127 -1.67 -1.97 -16.21
N ILE A 128 -0.82 -1.56 -15.27
CA ILE A 128 -1.15 -1.28 -13.88
C ILE A 128 -0.61 0.09 -13.46
N GLY A 129 -1.14 0.65 -12.37
CA GLY A 129 -0.61 1.89 -11.78
C GLY A 129 -1.64 2.98 -11.54
N ILE A 130 -2.88 2.81 -11.96
CA ILE A 130 -3.94 3.82 -11.80
C ILE A 130 -4.08 4.27 -10.34
N GLY A 131 -3.94 3.38 -9.36
CA GLY A 131 -4.04 3.71 -7.94
C GLY A 131 -2.99 4.74 -7.47
N ASN A 132 -1.85 4.84 -8.15
CA ASN A 132 -0.82 5.83 -7.88
C ASN A 132 -1.07 7.15 -8.63
N TRP A 133 -1.43 7.04 -9.91
CA TRP A 133 -1.51 8.18 -10.83
C TRP A 133 -2.86 8.89 -10.84
N ARG A 134 -3.92 8.27 -10.26
CA ARG A 134 -5.25 8.88 -10.22
C ARG A 134 -5.21 10.28 -9.59
N GLY A 135 -5.99 11.17 -10.11
CA GLY A 135 -6.06 12.54 -9.64
C GLY A 135 -4.84 13.42 -10.00
N SER A 136 -3.74 12.87 -10.52
CA SER A 136 -2.62 13.67 -11.02
C SER A 136 -3.02 14.47 -12.25
N ILE A 137 -2.58 15.73 -12.33
CA ILE A 137 -2.74 16.57 -13.51
C ILE A 137 -1.50 16.36 -14.37
N LEU A 138 -1.62 15.73 -15.52
CA LEU A 138 -0.50 15.33 -16.38
C LEU A 138 -0.62 16.00 -17.75
N PRO A 139 0.49 16.24 -18.47
CA PRO A 139 0.45 16.64 -19.86
C PRO A 139 -0.08 15.49 -20.73
N TYR A 140 -0.77 15.83 -21.80
CA TYR A 140 -1.08 14.88 -22.83
C TYR A 140 0.20 14.52 -23.62
N VAL A 141 0.36 13.23 -23.89
CA VAL A 141 1.44 12.70 -24.74
C VAL A 141 0.81 12.01 -25.95
N ASP A 142 1.16 12.44 -27.15
CA ASP A 142 0.62 11.85 -28.38
C ASP A 142 1.28 10.49 -28.71
N ASP A 143 0.82 9.85 -29.79
CA ASP A 143 1.33 8.55 -30.26
C ASP A 143 2.75 8.60 -30.84
N GLN A 144 3.29 9.80 -31.11
CA GLN A 144 4.67 10.05 -31.51
C GLN A 144 5.59 10.37 -30.32
N GLY A 145 5.02 10.51 -29.11
CA GLY A 145 5.73 10.83 -27.89
C GLY A 145 5.92 12.33 -27.66
N ASN A 146 5.28 13.22 -28.45
CA ASN A 146 5.31 14.65 -28.19
C ASN A 146 4.46 15.00 -26.97
N VAL A 147 4.96 15.91 -26.15
CA VAL A 147 4.30 16.38 -24.92
C VAL A 147 3.56 17.68 -25.18
N HIS A 148 2.29 17.73 -24.86
CA HIS A 148 1.39 18.86 -25.03
C HIS A 148 0.93 19.38 -23.67
N GLU A 149 1.62 20.42 -23.15
CA GLU A 149 1.34 20.98 -21.82
C GLU A 149 0.08 21.83 -21.73
N ASP A 150 -0.49 22.21 -22.87
CA ASP A 150 -1.74 22.95 -22.96
C ASP A 150 -2.99 22.06 -22.82
N ILE A 151 -2.83 20.73 -22.91
CA ILE A 151 -3.89 19.73 -22.75
C ILE A 151 -3.62 18.90 -21.50
N LYS A 152 -4.51 18.95 -20.54
CA LYS A 152 -4.40 18.22 -19.28
C LYS A 152 -5.03 16.84 -19.38
N VAL A 153 -4.35 15.83 -18.84
CA VAL A 153 -4.91 14.48 -18.65
C VAL A 153 -4.96 14.18 -17.16
N ILE A 154 -6.14 13.82 -16.68
CA ILE A 154 -6.35 13.40 -15.29
C ILE A 154 -6.75 11.91 -15.33
N PRO A 155 -5.86 11.01 -14.88
CA PRO A 155 -6.19 9.60 -14.70
C PRO A 155 -7.20 9.41 -13.57
N LEU A 156 -8.22 8.57 -13.78
CA LEU A 156 -9.23 8.21 -12.80
C LEU A 156 -9.39 6.69 -12.74
N TYR A 157 -9.88 6.17 -11.64
CA TYR A 157 -10.33 4.79 -11.62
C TYR A 157 -11.38 4.55 -12.71
N HIS A 158 -11.34 3.36 -13.32
CA HIS A 158 -12.43 2.99 -14.24
C HIS A 158 -13.74 2.85 -13.47
N PRO A 159 -14.87 3.43 -13.92
CA PRO A 159 -16.14 3.39 -13.20
C PRO A 159 -16.64 1.97 -12.88
N ALA A 160 -16.28 0.98 -13.69
CA ALA A 160 -16.56 -0.43 -13.40
C ALA A 160 -15.79 -0.97 -12.17
N ALA A 161 -14.61 -0.44 -11.86
CA ALA A 161 -13.89 -0.78 -10.62
C ALA A 161 -14.57 -0.14 -9.41
N VAL A 162 -15.02 1.10 -9.54
CA VAL A 162 -15.78 1.82 -8.51
C VAL A 162 -17.09 1.10 -8.20
N SER A 163 -17.83 0.66 -9.22
CA SER A 163 -19.06 -0.13 -9.06
C SER A 163 -18.86 -1.44 -8.28
N ARG A 164 -17.68 -2.06 -8.38
CA ARG A 164 -17.34 -3.30 -7.65
C ARG A 164 -16.80 -3.06 -6.25
N SER A 165 -16.24 -1.88 -5.99
CA SER A 165 -15.61 -1.52 -4.70
C SER A 165 -16.11 -0.15 -4.26
N LYS A 166 -17.11 -0.15 -3.38
CA LYS A 166 -17.79 1.08 -2.93
C LYS A 166 -16.86 2.10 -2.27
N GLY A 167 -15.79 1.65 -1.58
CA GLY A 167 -14.77 2.53 -0.98
C GLY A 167 -13.99 3.37 -2.00
N LEU A 168 -14.06 3.05 -3.31
CA LEU A 168 -13.45 3.88 -4.36
C LEU A 168 -14.36 5.04 -4.80
N TYR A 169 -15.64 5.05 -4.39
CA TYR A 169 -16.61 6.05 -4.85
C TYR A 169 -16.24 7.48 -4.42
N PRO A 170 -15.93 7.76 -3.14
CA PRO A 170 -15.55 9.11 -2.72
C PRO A 170 -14.28 9.60 -3.43
N ILE A 171 -13.32 8.69 -3.67
CA ILE A 171 -12.07 9.02 -4.39
C ILE A 171 -12.38 9.40 -5.85
N PHE A 172 -13.22 8.61 -6.50
CA PHE A 172 -13.62 8.87 -7.88
C PHE A 172 -14.43 10.16 -8.01
N ASP A 173 -15.32 10.44 -7.06
CA ASP A 173 -16.11 11.67 -6.98
C ASP A 173 -15.21 12.91 -6.84
N ALA A 174 -14.19 12.85 -5.96
CA ALA A 174 -13.20 13.91 -5.82
C ALA A 174 -12.36 14.12 -7.10
N ASP A 175 -12.01 13.04 -7.80
CA ASP A 175 -11.30 13.14 -9.07
C ASP A 175 -12.16 13.78 -10.17
N ILE A 176 -13.46 13.48 -10.24
CA ILE A 176 -14.40 14.15 -11.16
C ILE A 176 -14.55 15.64 -10.82
N LYS A 177 -14.61 16.00 -9.52
CA LYS A 177 -14.59 17.39 -9.08
C LYS A 177 -13.33 18.10 -9.61
N ARG A 178 -12.16 17.46 -9.52
CA ARG A 178 -10.90 17.99 -10.07
C ARG A 178 -10.98 18.18 -11.58
N VAL A 179 -11.53 17.24 -12.33
CA VAL A 179 -11.77 17.41 -13.79
C VAL A 179 -12.58 18.69 -14.06
N LYS A 180 -13.65 18.95 -13.27
CA LYS A 180 -14.44 20.17 -13.41
C LYS A 180 -13.64 21.44 -13.09
N GLU A 181 -12.84 21.41 -12.04
CA GLU A 181 -12.01 22.57 -11.67
C GLU A 181 -10.96 22.85 -12.75
N GLU A 182 -10.30 21.83 -13.25
CA GLU A 182 -9.28 21.93 -14.29
C GLU A 182 -9.83 22.26 -15.68
N SER A 183 -11.12 22.05 -15.93
CA SER A 183 -11.75 22.45 -17.21
C SER A 183 -11.92 23.95 -17.39
N LYS A 184 -11.77 24.74 -16.31
CA LYS A 184 -11.98 26.20 -16.33
C LYS A 184 -10.84 26.99 -16.98
N PHE A 185 -9.68 26.39 -17.15
CA PHE A 185 -8.50 27.06 -17.72
C PHE A 185 -7.60 26.05 -18.45
N ARG A 186 -6.84 26.54 -19.44
CA ARG A 186 -5.90 25.71 -20.21
C ARG A 186 -4.52 25.68 -19.57
N GLY A 187 -3.75 24.65 -19.91
CA GLY A 187 -2.36 24.47 -19.48
C GLY A 187 -2.21 23.89 -18.08
N LEU A 188 -1.05 23.34 -17.83
CA LEU A 188 -0.75 22.61 -16.59
C LEU A 188 -0.67 23.53 -15.38
N ASN A 189 -0.13 24.76 -15.54
CA ASN A 189 0.05 25.73 -14.47
C ASN A 189 0.53 25.08 -13.16
N TYR A 190 1.62 24.30 -13.25
CA TYR A 190 2.25 23.76 -12.07
C TYR A 190 2.84 24.90 -11.24
N ASP A 191 2.58 24.86 -9.96
CA ASP A 191 3.26 25.74 -9.03
C ASP A 191 4.75 25.40 -8.99
N ASN A 192 5.60 26.39 -9.31
CA ASN A 192 7.04 26.23 -9.23
C ASN A 192 7.49 26.08 -7.79
N ARG A 193 8.05 24.92 -7.46
CA ARG A 193 8.61 24.63 -6.15
C ARG A 193 10.12 24.81 -6.17
N THR A 194 10.61 25.68 -5.30
CA THR A 194 12.04 25.91 -5.14
C THR A 194 12.59 24.99 -4.06
N ILE A 195 13.28 23.92 -4.46
CA ILE A 195 13.93 23.00 -3.53
C ILE A 195 15.42 23.29 -3.54
N ILE A 196 15.95 23.79 -2.43
CA ILE A 196 17.35 24.15 -2.26
C ILE A 196 18.07 23.00 -1.56
N THR A 197 18.92 22.31 -2.29
CA THR A 197 19.65 21.14 -1.82
C THR A 197 21.06 21.52 -1.39
N ASN A 198 21.38 21.35 -0.11
CA ASN A 198 22.72 21.52 0.48
C ASN A 198 23.51 22.73 -0.08
N PRO A 199 22.98 23.96 -0.03
CA PRO A 199 23.65 25.12 -0.63
C PRO A 199 24.95 25.46 0.11
N PRO A 200 26.00 25.88 -0.57
CA PRO A 200 27.28 26.15 0.08
C PRO A 200 27.34 27.55 0.75
N GLY A 201 28.17 27.67 1.80
CA GLY A 201 28.63 28.93 2.38
C GLY A 201 27.52 29.92 2.79
N LEU A 202 27.62 31.16 2.32
CA LEU A 202 26.67 32.23 2.67
C LEU A 202 25.23 31.93 2.23
N LYS A 203 25.05 31.16 1.16
CA LYS A 203 23.70 30.74 0.72
C LYS A 203 23.05 29.83 1.73
N LEU A 204 23.78 28.89 2.35
CA LEU A 204 23.26 28.03 3.41
C LEU A 204 22.78 28.86 4.61
N ILE A 205 23.61 29.80 5.06
CA ILE A 205 23.27 30.68 6.17
C ILE A 205 22.01 31.49 5.86
N SER A 206 21.90 32.06 4.66
CA SER A 206 20.72 32.80 4.23
C SER A 206 19.45 31.94 4.20
N GLU A 207 19.54 30.69 3.74
CA GLU A 207 18.38 29.80 3.72
C GLU A 207 17.99 29.35 5.14
N VAL A 208 18.94 29.05 6.02
CA VAL A 208 18.68 28.76 7.45
C VAL A 208 18.01 29.94 8.13
N GLU A 209 18.49 31.18 7.90
CA GLU A 209 17.84 32.39 8.43
C GLU A 209 16.40 32.56 7.92
N LYS A 210 16.13 32.24 6.65
CA LYS A 210 14.74 32.26 6.12
C LYS A 210 13.85 31.26 6.86
N VAL A 211 14.36 30.04 7.10
CA VAL A 211 13.65 29.03 7.87
C VAL A 211 13.37 29.54 9.28
N LEU A 212 14.39 30.07 9.96
CA LEU A 212 14.26 30.58 11.35
C LEU A 212 13.36 31.82 11.49
N LYS A 213 13.15 32.57 10.41
CA LYS A 213 12.23 33.74 10.38
C LYS A 213 10.78 33.36 10.04
N SER A 214 10.51 32.10 9.69
CA SER A 214 9.14 31.65 9.43
C SER A 214 8.39 31.38 10.74
N ASP A 215 7.05 31.34 10.69
CA ASP A 215 6.24 30.95 11.85
C ASP A 215 6.05 29.43 11.94
N THR A 216 6.05 28.77 10.80
CA THR A 216 5.68 27.36 10.65
C THR A 216 6.56 26.69 9.61
N ILE A 217 6.98 25.45 9.91
CA ILE A 217 7.79 24.63 8.99
C ILE A 217 7.21 23.22 8.94
N SER A 218 7.25 22.59 7.77
CA SER A 218 7.09 21.14 7.67
C SER A 218 8.46 20.46 7.60
N ILE A 219 8.55 19.29 8.20
CA ILE A 219 9.79 18.52 8.34
C ILE A 219 9.56 17.09 7.87
N ASP A 220 10.56 16.52 7.21
CA ASP A 220 10.61 15.12 6.80
C ASP A 220 12.06 14.64 6.75
N ILE A 221 12.30 13.37 7.08
CA ILE A 221 13.62 12.75 7.02
C ILE A 221 13.63 11.55 6.08
N GLU A 222 14.77 11.34 5.43
CA GLU A 222 15.03 10.11 4.68
C GLU A 222 16.11 9.28 5.37
N SER A 223 15.83 8.00 5.59
CA SER A 223 16.68 7.10 6.37
C SER A 223 16.91 5.76 5.70
N ILE A 224 17.99 5.06 6.08
CA ILE A 224 18.23 3.69 5.66
C ILE A 224 17.27 2.76 6.40
N LYS A 225 16.42 2.07 5.68
CA LYS A 225 15.37 1.22 6.24
C LYS A 225 15.91 0.17 7.23
N GLY A 226 15.28 0.10 8.40
CA GLY A 226 15.63 -0.84 9.46
C GLY A 226 16.93 -0.51 10.20
N THR A 227 17.36 0.74 10.11
CA THR A 227 18.49 1.29 10.87
C THR A 227 18.11 2.63 11.47
N THR A 228 18.98 3.19 12.32
CA THR A 228 18.85 4.56 12.84
C THR A 228 19.55 5.61 11.98
N ILE A 229 20.11 5.24 10.82
CA ILE A 229 20.89 6.15 9.97
C ILE A 229 19.95 7.05 9.19
N ILE A 230 19.98 8.35 9.49
CA ILE A 230 19.31 9.40 8.72
C ILE A 230 20.28 9.92 7.65
N LEU A 231 19.81 9.99 6.40
CA LEU A 231 20.59 10.49 5.27
C LEU A 231 20.40 12.00 5.08
N THR A 232 19.12 12.43 5.01
CA THR A 232 18.74 13.82 4.76
C THR A 232 17.60 14.26 5.65
N ILE A 233 17.50 15.56 5.86
CA ILE A 233 16.35 16.23 6.48
C ILE A 233 15.95 17.41 5.62
N SER A 234 14.65 17.64 5.51
CA SER A 234 14.06 18.73 4.75
C SER A 234 13.20 19.63 5.63
N PHE A 235 13.25 20.93 5.37
CA PHE A 235 12.48 21.97 6.02
C PHE A 235 11.75 22.81 4.98
N SER A 236 10.43 22.79 4.96
CA SER A 236 9.65 23.63 4.05
C SER A 236 8.94 24.73 4.82
N ILE A 237 9.09 25.97 4.34
CA ILE A 237 8.46 27.17 4.94
C ILE A 237 7.15 27.55 4.25
N SER A 238 6.82 26.88 3.17
CA SER A 238 5.61 27.07 2.38
C SER A 238 5.41 25.88 1.45
N PRO A 239 4.27 25.73 0.77
CA PRO A 239 4.11 24.71 -0.28
C PRO A 239 5.16 24.78 -1.40
N TYR A 240 5.88 25.90 -1.52
CA TYR A 240 6.70 26.22 -2.68
C TYR A 240 8.20 26.42 -2.40
N HIS A 241 8.62 26.31 -1.14
CA HIS A 241 10.03 26.53 -0.79
C HIS A 241 10.50 25.57 0.29
N ALA A 242 11.53 24.76 -0.02
CA ALA A 242 12.16 23.84 0.90
C ALA A 242 13.69 23.98 0.91
N LEU A 243 14.27 23.88 2.10
CA LEU A 243 15.71 23.68 2.33
C LEU A 243 15.93 22.21 2.70
N VAL A 244 16.81 21.51 1.97
CA VAL A 244 17.14 20.11 2.23
C VAL A 244 18.62 19.97 2.51
N LEU A 245 18.94 19.32 3.63
CA LEU A 245 20.31 19.16 4.09
C LEU A 245 20.64 17.67 4.31
N PRO A 246 21.79 17.16 3.87
CA PRO A 246 22.33 15.92 4.40
C PRO A 246 22.66 16.13 5.88
N ILE A 247 22.44 15.09 6.70
CA ILE A 247 22.76 15.20 8.15
C ILE A 247 24.23 15.50 8.35
N LYS A 248 25.09 14.73 7.68
CA LYS A 248 26.54 14.87 7.81
C LYS A 248 27.02 16.26 7.39
N ASN A 249 27.77 16.91 8.26
CA ASN A 249 28.35 18.26 8.13
C ASN A 249 27.34 19.42 8.27
N ASN A 250 26.08 19.16 8.57
CA ASN A 250 25.06 20.18 8.78
C ASN A 250 24.38 20.09 10.16
N GLU A 251 24.92 19.25 11.06
CA GLU A 251 24.30 18.94 12.36
C GLU A 251 24.04 20.22 13.19
N ARG A 252 24.91 21.21 13.11
CA ARG A 252 24.74 22.50 13.80
C ARG A 252 23.50 23.24 13.30
N TYR A 253 23.36 23.43 11.99
CA TYR A 253 22.23 24.16 11.42
C TYR A 253 20.90 23.42 11.63
N ILE A 254 20.94 22.09 11.51
CA ILE A 254 19.79 21.22 11.78
C ILE A 254 19.37 21.36 13.25
N SER A 255 20.31 21.29 14.19
CA SER A 255 20.05 21.48 15.61
C SER A 255 19.47 22.87 15.91
N GLU A 256 19.98 23.91 15.28
CA GLU A 256 19.50 25.28 15.44
C GLU A 256 18.03 25.42 15.00
N ILE A 257 17.67 24.85 13.84
CA ILE A 257 16.28 24.86 13.34
C ILE A 257 15.38 24.02 14.24
N LEU A 258 15.78 22.79 14.59
CA LEU A 258 14.98 21.88 15.41
C LEU A 258 14.76 22.41 16.83
N SER A 259 15.75 23.08 17.43
CA SER A 259 15.67 23.68 18.77
C SER A 259 14.96 25.04 18.80
N SER A 260 14.54 25.58 17.67
CA SER A 260 13.76 26.81 17.59
C SER A 260 12.29 26.56 18.02
N SER A 261 11.60 27.63 18.47
CA SER A 261 10.18 27.60 18.85
C SER A 261 9.22 27.66 17.65
N LEU A 262 9.69 27.42 16.44
CA LEU A 262 8.85 27.36 15.24
C LEU A 262 7.81 26.23 15.37
N ARG A 263 6.62 26.47 14.84
CA ARG A 263 5.59 25.44 14.70
C ARG A 263 6.06 24.38 13.69
N LYS A 264 6.02 23.12 14.07
CA LYS A 264 6.51 22.01 13.26
C LYS A 264 5.37 21.12 12.80
N ILE A 265 5.33 20.82 11.52
CA ILE A 265 4.36 19.94 10.87
C ILE A 265 5.09 18.69 10.41
N PHE A 266 4.50 17.53 10.66
CA PHE A 266 4.98 16.25 10.17
C PHE A 266 3.88 15.46 9.46
N HIS A 267 4.28 14.42 8.76
CA HIS A 267 3.39 13.37 8.29
C HIS A 267 3.77 12.04 8.97
N PHE A 268 3.01 11.61 9.96
CA PHE A 268 3.37 10.52 10.88
C PHE A 268 4.64 10.83 11.69
N GLY A 269 4.62 11.99 12.33
CA GLY A 269 5.78 12.61 12.99
C GLY A 269 6.41 11.78 14.10
N TYR A 270 5.72 10.79 14.65
CA TYR A 270 6.30 9.83 15.58
C TYR A 270 7.57 9.17 15.02
N PHE A 271 7.58 8.78 13.74
CA PHE A 271 8.75 8.17 13.11
C PHE A 271 9.93 9.14 13.07
N ASP A 272 9.72 10.31 12.50
CA ASP A 272 10.77 11.31 12.30
C ASP A 272 11.35 11.79 13.63
N THR A 273 10.48 12.15 14.56
CA THR A 273 10.91 12.68 15.87
C THR A 273 11.65 11.64 16.70
N THR A 274 11.22 10.37 16.65
CA THR A 274 11.94 9.28 17.33
C THR A 274 13.30 9.04 16.69
N MET A 275 13.40 9.03 15.36
CA MET A 275 14.66 8.87 14.65
C MET A 275 15.62 10.03 14.94
N LEU A 276 15.14 11.26 14.92
CA LEU A 276 15.95 12.44 15.26
C LEU A 276 16.45 12.37 16.72
N LYS A 277 15.60 12.00 17.66
CA LYS A 277 15.98 11.79 19.07
C LYS A 277 17.05 10.70 19.24
N LEU A 278 16.92 9.56 18.54
CA LEU A 278 17.92 8.49 18.54
C LEU A 278 19.28 8.93 17.96
N ASN A 279 19.30 9.98 17.13
CA ASN A 279 20.52 10.60 16.60
C ASN A 279 20.98 11.82 17.41
N GLY A 280 20.42 12.06 18.60
CA GLY A 280 20.86 13.10 19.52
C GLY A 280 20.31 14.51 19.22
N PHE A 281 19.35 14.65 18.32
CA PHE A 281 18.71 15.93 18.07
C PHE A 281 17.59 16.22 19.07
N TYR A 282 17.58 17.43 19.61
CA TYR A 282 16.49 17.96 20.43
C TYR A 282 15.52 18.74 19.55
N ILE A 283 14.23 18.50 19.74
CA ILE A 283 13.16 19.19 19.03
C ILE A 283 12.38 20.03 20.05
N ALA A 284 12.51 21.35 19.94
CA ALA A 284 11.79 22.27 20.80
C ALA A 284 10.30 22.32 20.44
N GLN A 285 9.48 22.50 21.45
CA GLN A 285 8.04 22.69 21.34
C GLN A 285 7.70 24.19 21.17
N ASP A 286 6.73 24.52 20.32
CA ASP A 286 6.02 25.78 20.35
C ASP A 286 4.92 25.77 21.44
N GLU A 287 4.19 26.88 21.62
CA GLU A 287 3.18 26.97 22.68
C GLU A 287 2.01 25.99 22.51
N ILE A 288 1.60 25.72 21.28
CA ILE A 288 0.50 24.77 21.00
C ILE A 288 0.96 23.33 21.24
N SER A 289 2.13 22.98 20.75
CA SER A 289 2.69 21.63 20.94
C SER A 289 3.01 21.33 22.41
N LYS A 290 3.28 22.34 23.24
CA LYS A 290 3.36 22.19 24.71
C LYS A 290 2.03 21.77 25.32
N GLU A 291 0.91 22.34 24.84
CA GLU A 291 -0.43 21.96 25.33
C GLU A 291 -0.74 20.48 25.01
N TYR A 292 -0.24 19.97 23.89
CA TYR A 292 -0.38 18.55 23.51
C TYR A 292 0.73 17.65 24.05
N ASN A 293 1.75 18.26 24.66
CA ASN A 293 2.96 17.58 25.09
C ASN A 293 3.64 16.76 23.96
N THR A 294 3.65 17.29 22.74
CA THR A 294 4.26 16.68 21.55
C THR A 294 5.39 17.55 21.03
N PRO A 295 6.37 17.02 20.29
CA PRO A 295 7.41 17.84 19.65
C PRO A 295 6.94 18.59 18.40
N TYR A 296 5.67 18.50 18.04
CA TYR A 296 5.08 19.15 16.85
C TYR A 296 3.60 19.49 17.09
N PHE A 297 3.11 20.54 16.42
CA PHE A 297 1.75 21.00 16.60
C PHE A 297 0.76 20.38 15.62
N TRP A 298 1.22 19.77 14.53
CA TRP A 298 0.36 19.17 13.51
C TRP A 298 0.95 17.89 12.93
N ASP A 299 0.13 16.87 12.89
CA ASP A 299 0.42 15.61 12.19
C ASP A 299 -0.60 15.42 11.07
N THR A 300 -0.15 15.52 9.82
CA THR A 300 -1.03 15.41 8.65
C THR A 300 -1.58 13.99 8.45
N TYR A 301 -0.90 12.96 8.95
CA TYR A 301 -1.43 11.60 8.96
C TYR A 301 -2.61 11.46 9.92
N LEU A 302 -2.47 11.99 11.14
CA LEU A 302 -3.52 11.98 12.14
C LEU A 302 -4.71 12.86 11.72
N ALA A 303 -4.44 14.07 11.20
CA ALA A 303 -5.48 14.95 10.69
C ALA A 303 -6.30 14.28 9.57
N SER A 304 -5.65 13.56 8.65
CA SER A 304 -6.36 12.84 7.60
C SER A 304 -7.28 11.76 8.16
N HIS A 305 -6.85 11.06 9.21
CA HIS A 305 -7.65 10.04 9.89
C HIS A 305 -8.89 10.62 10.58
N VAL A 306 -8.76 11.82 11.18
CA VAL A 306 -9.90 12.52 11.82
C VAL A 306 -10.89 13.05 10.78
N ILE A 307 -10.38 13.55 9.64
CA ILE A 307 -11.22 14.09 8.56
C ILE A 307 -12.00 12.97 7.86
N ASP A 308 -11.33 11.88 7.52
CA ASP A 308 -11.92 10.79 6.73
C ASP A 308 -11.26 9.44 7.05
N PRO A 309 -11.71 8.75 8.11
CA PRO A 309 -11.05 7.53 8.62
C PRO A 309 -11.07 6.35 7.65
N GLU A 310 -11.99 6.34 6.67
CA GLU A 310 -12.12 5.24 5.69
C GLU A 310 -11.17 5.40 4.49
N MET A 311 -10.49 6.55 4.36
CA MET A 311 -9.58 6.83 3.26
C MET A 311 -8.14 6.38 3.55
N PRO A 312 -7.30 6.18 2.53
CA PRO A 312 -5.87 6.01 2.73
C PRO A 312 -5.22 7.28 3.29
N HIS A 313 -4.35 7.14 4.30
CA HIS A 313 -3.70 8.26 4.98
C HIS A 313 -2.22 8.44 4.58
N THR A 314 -1.76 7.82 3.50
CA THR A 314 -0.38 8.01 3.04
C THR A 314 -0.17 9.40 2.48
N LEU A 315 1.02 9.99 2.65
CA LEU A 315 1.33 11.31 2.09
C LEU A 315 1.06 11.39 0.59
N ALA A 316 1.38 10.33 -0.17
CA ALA A 316 1.08 10.28 -1.61
C ALA A 316 -0.42 10.41 -1.91
N PHE A 317 -1.28 9.82 -1.08
CA PHE A 317 -2.73 9.93 -1.23
C PHE A 317 -3.21 11.34 -0.85
N GLU A 318 -2.79 11.86 0.30
CA GLU A 318 -3.15 13.20 0.78
C GLU A 318 -2.71 14.29 -0.22
N VAL A 319 -1.48 14.21 -0.73
CA VAL A 319 -0.98 15.09 -1.81
C VAL A 319 -1.87 14.98 -3.04
N SER A 320 -2.24 13.78 -3.46
CA SER A 320 -3.11 13.57 -4.62
C SER A 320 -4.52 14.14 -4.44
N MET A 321 -5.02 14.22 -3.21
CA MET A 321 -6.36 14.74 -2.91
C MET A 321 -6.37 16.27 -2.75
N ARG A 322 -5.35 16.85 -2.13
CA ARG A 322 -5.36 18.24 -1.64
C ARG A 322 -4.45 19.19 -2.42
N THR A 323 -3.55 18.67 -3.25
CA THR A 323 -2.60 19.49 -4.00
C THR A 323 -2.74 19.30 -5.51
N ARG A 324 -2.06 20.15 -6.27
CA ARG A 324 -1.93 19.98 -7.73
C ARG A 324 -0.65 19.24 -8.13
N MET A 325 0.16 18.79 -7.17
CA MET A 325 1.36 18.01 -7.45
C MET A 325 1.00 16.71 -8.17
N PRO A 326 1.63 16.40 -9.31
CA PRO A 326 1.51 15.08 -9.91
C PRO A 326 2.19 14.03 -9.01
N TYR A 327 1.81 12.77 -9.16
CA TYR A 327 2.44 11.67 -8.42
C TYR A 327 3.94 11.60 -8.72
N TYR A 328 4.78 11.69 -7.71
CA TYR A 328 6.25 11.70 -7.80
C TYR A 328 6.92 10.55 -7.01
N LYS A 329 6.16 9.82 -6.18
CA LYS A 329 6.70 8.73 -5.34
C LYS A 329 7.33 7.57 -6.12
N GLN A 330 7.15 7.53 -7.45
CA GLN A 330 7.85 6.58 -8.31
C GLN A 330 9.34 6.92 -8.42
N GLU A 331 9.72 8.20 -8.38
CA GLU A 331 11.11 8.65 -8.42
C GLU A 331 11.91 8.03 -7.26
N GLY A 332 11.33 7.99 -6.06
CA GLY A 332 11.93 7.33 -4.91
C GLY A 332 11.98 5.79 -5.02
N LYS A 333 11.04 5.16 -5.73
CA LYS A 333 10.99 3.69 -5.89
C LYS A 333 11.95 3.15 -6.95
N GLU A 334 12.31 3.95 -7.92
CA GLU A 334 13.26 3.55 -8.97
C GLU A 334 14.70 3.52 -8.43
N GLU A 335 14.99 4.27 -7.37
CA GLU A 335 16.31 4.36 -6.75
C GLU A 335 16.43 3.58 -5.43
N SER A 336 15.32 3.31 -4.76
CA SER A 336 15.27 2.33 -3.68
C SER A 336 15.01 0.96 -4.29
N ASP A 337 15.85 -0.03 -4.05
CA ASP A 337 15.36 -1.39 -4.23
C ASP A 337 14.13 -1.58 -3.33
N GLN A 338 13.30 -2.63 -3.61
CA GLN A 338 12.03 -2.88 -2.91
C GLN A 338 12.14 -2.90 -1.36
N LYS A 339 13.34 -2.67 -0.81
CA LYS A 339 13.70 -2.72 0.60
C LYS A 339 13.99 -1.35 1.24
N GLY A 340 13.86 -0.25 0.51
CA GLY A 340 14.13 1.11 0.98
C GLY A 340 15.51 1.65 0.54
N TRP A 341 15.83 2.88 0.97
CA TRP A 341 17.09 3.54 0.62
C TRP A 341 18.31 2.74 1.06
N SER A 342 19.35 2.73 0.23
CA SER A 342 20.64 2.12 0.52
C SER A 342 21.73 3.20 0.63
N ARG A 343 22.93 2.82 1.12
CA ARG A 343 24.08 3.73 1.15
C ARG A 343 24.60 4.15 -0.23
N LYS A 344 24.11 3.55 -1.31
CA LYS A 344 24.49 3.83 -2.70
C LYS A 344 23.48 4.70 -3.44
N VAL A 345 22.53 5.32 -2.73
CA VAL A 345 21.54 6.21 -3.32
C VAL A 345 22.20 7.47 -3.90
N ASP A 346 21.65 7.97 -5.00
CA ASP A 346 21.96 9.31 -5.49
C ASP A 346 21.42 10.34 -4.49
N LEU A 347 22.33 10.95 -3.73
CA LEU A 347 21.97 11.86 -2.64
C LEU A 347 21.26 13.12 -3.15
N GLU A 348 21.61 13.62 -4.32
CA GLU A 348 20.98 14.83 -4.90
C GLU A 348 19.51 14.55 -5.25
N ARG A 349 19.25 13.45 -5.90
CA ARG A 349 17.87 13.02 -6.21
C ARG A 349 17.07 12.73 -4.95
N LEU A 350 17.70 12.11 -3.93
CA LEU A 350 17.06 11.89 -2.64
C LEU A 350 16.68 13.21 -1.97
N MET A 351 17.57 14.22 -2.00
CA MET A 351 17.28 15.54 -1.45
C MET A 351 16.13 16.23 -2.18
N VAL A 352 16.10 16.18 -3.51
CA VAL A 352 14.96 16.71 -4.29
C VAL A 352 13.66 16.01 -3.93
N TYR A 353 13.69 14.67 -3.80
CA TYR A 353 12.53 13.87 -3.39
C TYR A 353 12.05 14.27 -1.98
N ASN A 354 12.96 14.36 -1.00
CA ASN A 354 12.66 14.76 0.38
C ASN A 354 12.05 16.18 0.44
N GLY A 355 12.56 17.13 -0.37
CA GLY A 355 12.01 18.47 -0.50
C GLY A 355 10.59 18.50 -1.09
N LYS A 356 10.28 17.60 -2.02
CA LYS A 356 8.90 17.44 -2.52
C LYS A 356 7.96 16.94 -1.42
N ASP A 357 8.42 16.03 -0.55
CA ASP A 357 7.64 15.50 0.55
C ASP A 357 7.27 16.61 1.55
N THR A 358 8.22 17.44 1.96
CA THR A 358 7.94 18.55 2.88
C THR A 358 7.06 19.64 2.26
N CYS A 359 7.31 20.05 1.01
CA CYS A 359 6.41 20.97 0.30
C CYS A 359 4.97 20.42 0.22
N GLY A 360 4.83 19.13 -0.11
CA GLY A 360 3.53 18.46 -0.15
C GLY A 360 2.88 18.38 1.21
N THR A 361 3.64 18.05 2.26
CA THR A 361 3.15 18.01 3.65
C THR A 361 2.64 19.38 4.11
N PHE A 362 3.34 20.46 3.77
CA PHE A 362 2.90 21.82 4.09
C PHE A 362 1.58 22.20 3.38
N GLU A 363 1.46 21.88 2.10
CA GLU A 363 0.25 22.15 1.33
C GLU A 363 -0.95 21.30 1.82
N VAL A 364 -0.71 20.03 2.16
CA VAL A 364 -1.70 19.15 2.77
C VAL A 364 -2.20 19.72 4.10
N PHE A 365 -1.29 20.20 4.96
CA PHE A 365 -1.65 20.86 6.21
C PHE A 365 -2.64 22.01 5.99
N LEU A 366 -2.36 22.92 5.04
CA LEU A 366 -3.24 24.06 4.75
C LEU A 366 -4.64 23.62 4.32
N GLY A 367 -4.74 22.55 3.53
CA GLY A 367 -6.01 21.95 3.14
C GLY A 367 -6.75 21.31 4.31
N GLN A 368 -6.05 20.54 5.13
CA GLN A 368 -6.61 19.85 6.29
C GLN A 368 -7.09 20.82 7.37
N LEU A 369 -6.35 21.89 7.63
CA LEU A 369 -6.76 22.93 8.57
C LEU A 369 -8.13 23.51 8.19
N LYS A 370 -8.32 23.83 6.91
CA LYS A 370 -9.60 24.30 6.38
C LYS A 370 -10.71 23.24 6.51
N ASP A 371 -10.42 21.98 6.22
CA ASP A 371 -11.42 20.91 6.31
C ASP A 371 -11.86 20.64 7.75
N LEU A 372 -10.92 20.61 8.71
CA LEU A 372 -11.23 20.42 10.13
C LEU A 372 -12.04 21.58 10.71
N GLN A 373 -11.73 22.82 10.32
CA GLN A 373 -12.51 23.99 10.72
C GLN A 373 -13.94 23.95 10.15
N ASN A 374 -14.09 23.55 8.89
CA ASN A 374 -15.40 23.47 8.23
C ASN A 374 -16.27 22.32 8.76
N SER A 375 -15.67 21.23 9.23
CA SER A 375 -16.38 20.05 9.73
C SER A 375 -16.59 20.03 11.25
N ASP A 376 -16.13 21.07 11.96
CA ASP A 376 -16.14 21.16 13.44
C ASP A 376 -15.41 20.00 14.16
N ASN A 377 -14.42 19.41 13.48
CA ASN A 377 -13.62 18.28 13.99
C ASN A 377 -12.29 18.71 14.62
N ILE A 378 -12.03 20.00 14.74
CA ILE A 378 -10.76 20.51 15.28
C ILE A 378 -10.51 20.04 16.72
N ASN A 379 -11.53 19.98 17.56
CA ASN A 379 -11.43 19.52 18.93
C ASN A 379 -11.09 18.02 19.00
N THR A 380 -11.64 17.21 18.11
CA THR A 380 -11.30 15.79 17.99
C THR A 380 -9.83 15.61 17.60
N PHE A 381 -9.36 16.39 16.62
CA PHE A 381 -7.96 16.38 16.22
C PHE A 381 -7.03 16.79 17.38
N GLN A 382 -7.37 17.83 18.15
CA GLN A 382 -6.60 18.27 19.31
C GLN A 382 -6.52 17.19 20.39
N PHE A 383 -7.64 16.52 20.68
CA PHE A 383 -7.67 15.40 21.62
C PHE A 383 -6.77 14.24 21.15
N GLU A 384 -6.82 13.87 19.89
CA GLU A 384 -5.99 12.82 19.31
C GLU A 384 -4.49 13.21 19.30
N MET A 385 -4.17 14.48 19.05
CA MET A 385 -2.80 14.99 19.16
C MET A 385 -2.25 14.81 20.60
N SER A 386 -3.07 15.03 21.62
CA SER A 386 -2.65 14.82 23.02
C SER A 386 -2.36 13.36 23.38
N ALA A 387 -2.90 12.40 22.61
CA ALA A 387 -2.62 10.97 22.81
C ALA A 387 -1.26 10.51 22.25
N ILE A 388 -0.59 11.33 21.44
CA ILE A 388 0.71 11.01 20.81
C ILE A 388 1.81 10.81 21.87
N GLU A 389 1.80 11.58 22.95
CA GLU A 389 2.77 11.39 24.05
C GLU A 389 2.67 9.99 24.62
N MET A 390 1.46 9.54 24.97
CA MET A 390 1.23 8.20 25.49
C MET A 390 1.66 7.12 24.50
N GLN A 391 1.33 7.30 23.23
CA GLN A 391 1.76 6.41 22.13
C GLN A 391 3.28 6.30 22.06
N THR A 392 3.97 7.45 22.13
CA THR A 392 5.44 7.52 22.11
C THR A 392 6.03 6.84 23.33
N HIS A 393 5.49 7.12 24.52
CA HIS A 393 5.96 6.52 25.78
C HIS A 393 5.84 4.99 25.77
N ILE A 394 4.69 4.44 25.37
CA ILE A 394 4.47 3.00 25.24
C ILE A 394 5.44 2.37 24.21
N SER A 395 5.63 3.04 23.08
CA SER A 395 6.53 2.57 22.03
C SER A 395 7.99 2.54 22.49
N ASP A 396 8.45 3.60 23.14
CA ASP A 396 9.85 3.77 23.58
C ASP A 396 10.17 2.94 24.82
N SER A 397 9.20 2.77 25.74
CA SER A 397 9.38 1.95 26.94
C SER A 397 9.62 0.48 26.60
N GLY A 398 8.83 -0.09 25.70
CA GLY A 398 8.94 -1.49 25.33
C GLY A 398 8.73 -2.47 26.48
N MET A 399 8.90 -3.76 26.22
CA MET A 399 8.78 -4.86 27.19
C MET A 399 10.13 -5.48 27.47
N LEU A 400 10.50 -5.63 28.75
CA LEU A 400 11.72 -6.35 29.15
C LEU A 400 11.59 -7.83 28.79
N ILE A 401 12.60 -8.39 28.14
CA ILE A 401 12.64 -9.78 27.72
C ILE A 401 13.54 -10.57 28.71
N ASP A 402 12.98 -11.64 29.28
CA ASP A 402 13.74 -12.64 29.96
C ASP A 402 14.61 -13.41 28.95
N LYS A 403 15.90 -13.11 28.93
CA LYS A 403 16.84 -13.64 27.93
C LYS A 403 17.02 -15.14 28.03
N ASP A 404 17.00 -15.69 29.24
CA ASP A 404 17.22 -17.13 29.48
C ASP A 404 16.01 -17.91 29.00
N ARG A 405 14.81 -17.47 29.37
CA ARG A 405 13.55 -18.05 28.90
C ARG A 405 13.37 -17.88 27.40
N PHE A 406 13.75 -16.75 26.84
CA PHE A 406 13.72 -16.52 25.39
C PHE A 406 14.64 -17.49 24.64
N ALA A 407 15.86 -17.74 25.15
CA ALA A 407 16.79 -18.70 24.56
C ALA A 407 16.26 -20.13 24.64
N LEU A 408 15.66 -20.53 25.76
CA LEU A 408 15.02 -21.84 25.94
C LEU A 408 13.86 -22.03 24.94
N LEU A 409 12.94 -21.06 24.82
CA LEU A 409 11.83 -21.10 23.87
C LEU A 409 12.31 -21.17 22.42
N LYS A 410 13.34 -20.41 22.07
CA LYS A 410 13.96 -20.45 20.76
C LYS A 410 14.51 -21.83 20.43
N GLY A 411 15.22 -22.44 21.39
CA GLY A 411 15.74 -23.80 21.28
C GLY A 411 14.64 -24.84 21.10
N ALA A 412 13.59 -24.76 21.92
CA ALA A 412 12.45 -25.68 21.85
C ALA A 412 11.72 -25.61 20.49
N LEU A 413 11.48 -24.38 19.98
CA LEU A 413 10.85 -24.20 18.66
C LEU A 413 11.68 -24.82 17.52
N ILE A 414 13.00 -24.62 17.53
CA ILE A 414 13.91 -25.18 16.53
C ILE A 414 13.92 -26.71 16.61
N THR A 415 14.03 -27.26 17.81
CA THR A 415 14.08 -28.71 18.02
C THR A 415 12.79 -29.38 17.56
N ARG A 416 11.63 -28.83 17.94
CA ARG A 416 10.33 -29.36 17.52
C ARG A 416 10.14 -29.25 16.01
N TRP A 417 10.48 -28.13 15.40
CA TRP A 417 10.44 -27.97 13.95
C TRP A 417 11.35 -28.98 13.25
N ALA A 418 12.61 -29.11 13.67
CA ALA A 418 13.55 -30.07 13.08
C ALA A 418 13.06 -31.51 13.18
N LYS A 419 12.50 -31.92 14.33
CA LYS A 419 11.91 -33.25 14.55
C LYS A 419 10.74 -33.50 13.59
N LEU A 420 9.79 -32.58 13.47
CA LEU A 420 8.65 -32.69 12.56
C LEU A 420 9.08 -32.72 11.10
N GLN A 421 10.06 -31.92 10.73
CA GLN A 421 10.60 -31.91 9.36
C GLN A 421 11.27 -33.26 9.03
N TYR A 422 12.08 -33.79 9.92
CA TYR A 422 12.73 -35.10 9.76
C TYR A 422 11.69 -36.22 9.58
N LEU A 423 10.63 -36.23 10.39
CA LEU A 423 9.55 -37.23 10.25
C LEU A 423 8.79 -37.07 8.94
N LEU A 424 8.50 -35.82 8.56
CA LEU A 424 7.81 -35.52 7.30
C LEU A 424 8.62 -35.98 6.08
N ASP A 425 9.92 -35.69 6.08
CA ASP A 425 10.84 -36.08 5.00
C ASP A 425 11.02 -37.60 4.93
N GLY A 426 11.09 -38.28 6.11
CA GLY A 426 11.13 -39.75 6.17
C GLY A 426 9.89 -40.41 5.59
N VAL A 427 8.70 -39.89 5.85
CA VAL A 427 7.43 -40.43 5.30
C VAL A 427 7.28 -40.12 3.81
N SER A 428 7.77 -38.97 3.35
CA SER A 428 7.66 -38.56 1.94
C SER A 428 8.71 -39.19 1.04
N GLY A 429 9.86 -39.61 1.61
CA GLY A 429 11.02 -40.07 0.87
C GLY A 429 11.85 -38.95 0.21
N PHE A 430 11.54 -37.68 0.50
CA PHE A 430 12.28 -36.53 -0.01
C PHE A 430 12.10 -35.33 0.93
N GLU A 431 12.96 -34.32 0.84
CA GLU A 431 12.86 -33.08 1.62
C GLU A 431 11.61 -32.24 1.22
N VAL A 432 10.65 -32.13 2.11
CA VAL A 432 9.38 -31.43 1.87
C VAL A 432 9.50 -29.95 2.26
N ASN A 433 9.60 -29.08 1.27
CA ASN A 433 9.48 -27.65 1.55
C ASN A 433 7.99 -27.26 1.70
N VAL A 434 7.54 -27.11 2.96
CA VAL A 434 6.14 -26.81 3.30
C VAL A 434 5.62 -25.45 2.77
N ARG A 435 6.51 -24.55 2.32
CA ARG A 435 6.16 -23.25 1.71
C ARG A 435 6.29 -23.24 0.18
N SER A 436 6.80 -24.29 -0.42
CA SER A 436 6.98 -24.37 -1.87
C SER A 436 5.64 -24.50 -2.61
N PRO A 437 5.49 -23.88 -3.78
CA PRO A 437 4.38 -24.17 -4.70
C PRO A 437 4.25 -25.65 -5.08
N LYS A 438 5.35 -26.40 -5.09
CA LYS A 438 5.39 -27.85 -5.39
C LYS A 438 4.64 -28.69 -4.34
N LEU A 439 4.45 -28.14 -3.13
CA LEU A 439 3.64 -28.82 -2.10
C LEU A 439 2.22 -29.14 -2.59
N LYS A 440 1.61 -28.27 -3.41
CA LYS A 440 0.28 -28.53 -4.02
C LYS A 440 0.27 -29.81 -4.83
N ASP A 441 1.30 -29.98 -5.67
CA ASP A 441 1.38 -31.11 -6.57
C ASP A 441 1.50 -32.41 -5.77
N TRP A 442 2.33 -32.41 -4.73
CA TRP A 442 2.47 -33.58 -3.85
C TRP A 442 1.19 -33.90 -3.08
N LEU A 443 0.49 -32.89 -2.52
CA LEU A 443 -0.74 -33.15 -1.77
C LEU A 443 -1.88 -33.66 -2.65
N TYR A 444 -2.05 -33.11 -3.85
CA TYR A 444 -3.24 -33.33 -4.67
C TYR A 444 -3.07 -34.33 -5.81
N ASN A 445 -1.85 -34.62 -6.24
CA ASN A 445 -1.59 -35.56 -7.31
C ASN A 445 -1.90 -36.99 -6.85
N LYS A 446 -2.76 -37.70 -7.61
CA LYS A 446 -3.16 -39.07 -7.30
C LYS A 446 -2.09 -40.13 -7.68
N ALA A 447 -1.26 -39.83 -8.67
CA ALA A 447 -0.25 -40.78 -9.20
C ALA A 447 1.08 -40.69 -8.44
N THR A 448 1.55 -39.48 -8.13
CA THR A 448 2.88 -39.22 -7.57
C THR A 448 2.87 -38.60 -6.18
N GLY A 449 1.68 -38.38 -5.60
CA GLY A 449 1.51 -37.74 -4.32
C GLY A 449 0.49 -38.42 -3.43
N LEU A 450 -0.03 -37.65 -2.47
CA LEU A 450 -0.98 -38.16 -1.48
C LEU A 450 -2.39 -38.38 -2.04
N GLY A 451 -2.73 -37.81 -3.19
CA GLY A 451 -4.05 -37.92 -3.83
C GLY A 451 -5.18 -37.38 -2.98
N LEU A 452 -4.97 -36.29 -2.26
CA LEU A 452 -5.99 -35.61 -1.46
C LEU A 452 -6.99 -34.87 -2.36
N PRO A 453 -8.21 -34.62 -1.91
CA PRO A 453 -9.17 -33.83 -2.67
C PRO A 453 -8.69 -32.38 -2.80
N THR A 454 -8.72 -31.85 -4.02
CA THR A 454 -8.25 -30.50 -4.33
C THR A 454 -9.08 -29.45 -3.56
N ARG A 455 -8.41 -28.45 -3.02
CA ARG A 455 -9.01 -27.27 -2.38
C ARG A 455 -8.66 -26.02 -3.16
N SER A 456 -9.65 -25.14 -3.36
CA SER A 456 -9.50 -23.92 -4.16
C SER A 456 -10.14 -22.73 -3.47
N VAL A 457 -9.49 -21.55 -3.59
CA VAL A 457 -10.09 -20.27 -3.26
C VAL A 457 -10.35 -19.53 -4.57
N LYS A 458 -11.61 -19.17 -4.80
CA LYS A 458 -12.08 -18.71 -6.12
C LYS A 458 -11.76 -19.78 -7.17
N THR A 459 -10.86 -19.53 -8.11
CA THR A 459 -10.49 -20.47 -9.18
C THR A 459 -9.08 -21.05 -9.02
N LYS A 460 -8.35 -20.70 -7.95
CA LYS A 460 -6.95 -21.10 -7.76
C LYS A 460 -6.82 -22.19 -6.72
N VAL A 461 -6.17 -23.31 -7.09
CA VAL A 461 -5.81 -24.37 -6.16
C VAL A 461 -4.85 -23.82 -5.10
N THR A 462 -5.15 -24.10 -3.83
CA THR A 462 -4.42 -23.55 -2.67
C THR A 462 -4.08 -24.64 -1.65
N THR A 463 -3.06 -24.35 -0.84
CA THR A 463 -2.69 -25.08 0.37
C THR A 463 -2.59 -24.11 1.57
N ASN A 464 -3.41 -23.04 1.58
CA ASN A 464 -3.49 -22.14 2.74
C ASN A 464 -4.02 -22.88 3.98
N ASP A 465 -4.03 -22.23 5.13
CA ASP A 465 -4.41 -22.85 6.39
C ASP A 465 -5.83 -23.41 6.34
N ASP A 466 -6.80 -22.66 5.81
CA ASP A 466 -8.20 -23.10 5.67
C ASP A 466 -8.32 -24.37 4.81
N ALA A 467 -7.52 -24.47 3.74
CA ALA A 467 -7.47 -25.66 2.90
C ALA A 467 -6.90 -26.87 3.67
N LEU A 468 -5.86 -26.66 4.47
CA LEU A 468 -5.28 -27.73 5.30
C LEU A 468 -6.25 -28.16 6.40
N VAL A 469 -6.92 -27.24 7.09
CA VAL A 469 -7.97 -27.55 8.08
C VAL A 469 -9.10 -28.36 7.45
N SER A 470 -9.57 -27.96 6.27
CA SER A 470 -10.60 -28.71 5.53
C SER A 470 -10.14 -30.11 5.12
N LEU A 471 -8.84 -30.29 4.83
CA LEU A 471 -8.28 -31.60 4.53
C LEU A 471 -8.14 -32.48 5.76
N LEU A 472 -7.80 -31.91 6.93
CA LEU A 472 -7.78 -32.62 8.21
C LEU A 472 -9.17 -33.17 8.54
N ALA A 473 -10.21 -32.32 8.48
CA ALA A 473 -11.59 -32.75 8.68
C ALA A 473 -12.01 -33.85 7.71
N TRP A 474 -11.64 -33.74 6.44
CA TRP A 474 -11.91 -34.77 5.45
C TRP A 474 -11.18 -36.10 5.74
N CYS A 475 -9.92 -36.07 6.18
CA CYS A 475 -9.19 -37.27 6.57
C CYS A 475 -9.86 -37.94 7.80
N LYS A 476 -10.29 -37.15 8.79
CA LYS A 476 -10.98 -37.62 9.98
C LYS A 476 -12.28 -38.34 9.59
N SER A 477 -13.12 -37.73 8.76
CA SER A 477 -14.37 -38.38 8.30
C SER A 477 -14.10 -39.72 7.56
N LYS A 478 -13.00 -39.81 6.81
CA LYS A 478 -12.63 -41.06 6.12
C LYS A 478 -12.11 -42.16 7.06
N VAL A 479 -11.51 -41.78 8.17
CA VAL A 479 -11.16 -42.73 9.25
C VAL A 479 -12.45 -43.27 9.89
N ASP A 480 -13.40 -42.41 10.24
CA ASP A 480 -14.64 -42.73 10.92
C ASP A 480 -15.59 -43.58 10.04
N GLU A 481 -15.70 -43.27 8.75
CA GLU A 481 -16.51 -43.97 7.74
C GLU A 481 -15.94 -45.36 7.34
N SER A 482 -14.68 -45.63 7.62
CA SER A 482 -14.00 -46.83 7.11
C SER A 482 -14.18 -48.02 8.03
N ILE A 483 -14.54 -49.18 7.45
CA ILE A 483 -14.67 -50.47 8.18
C ILE A 483 -13.33 -51.21 8.22
N LYS A 484 -12.48 -51.04 7.19
CA LYS A 484 -11.20 -51.78 7.02
C LYS A 484 -10.05 -51.04 7.74
N ASP A 485 -9.35 -51.73 8.64
CA ASP A 485 -8.22 -51.17 9.40
C ASP A 485 -7.11 -50.63 8.52
N GLU A 486 -6.83 -51.28 7.40
CA GLU A 486 -5.82 -50.81 6.44
C GLU A 486 -6.18 -49.45 5.82
N THR A 487 -7.47 -49.23 5.58
CA THR A 487 -7.99 -47.95 5.07
C THR A 487 -7.94 -46.86 6.15
N LYS A 488 -8.32 -47.20 7.39
CA LYS A 488 -8.14 -46.29 8.54
C LYS A 488 -6.69 -45.85 8.69
N LYS A 489 -5.76 -46.80 8.72
CA LYS A 489 -4.32 -46.52 8.84
C LYS A 489 -3.81 -45.61 7.72
N LYS A 490 -4.26 -45.83 6.48
CA LYS A 490 -3.90 -44.97 5.33
C LYS A 490 -4.37 -43.51 5.53
N TYR A 491 -5.59 -43.27 6.01
CA TYR A 491 -6.10 -41.92 6.20
C TYR A 491 -5.54 -41.26 7.46
N ARG A 492 -5.23 -42.03 8.54
CA ARG A 492 -4.45 -41.52 9.70
C ARG A 492 -3.07 -41.01 9.28
N VAL A 493 -2.34 -41.73 8.46
CA VAL A 493 -1.05 -41.26 7.93
C VAL A 493 -1.19 -39.94 7.15
N LYS A 494 -2.21 -39.84 6.28
CA LYS A 494 -2.47 -38.59 5.55
C LYS A 494 -2.82 -37.44 6.47
N TYR A 495 -3.64 -37.69 7.49
CA TYR A 495 -3.99 -36.73 8.53
C TYR A 495 -2.74 -36.20 9.24
N ASN A 496 -1.85 -37.10 9.71
CA ASN A 496 -0.62 -36.74 10.40
C ASN A 496 0.34 -35.93 9.52
N ILE A 497 0.45 -36.26 8.23
CA ILE A 497 1.24 -35.47 7.27
C ILE A 497 0.70 -34.04 7.16
N ILE A 498 -0.62 -33.87 7.03
CA ILE A 498 -1.23 -32.54 6.91
C ILE A 498 -1.06 -31.75 8.22
N ARG A 499 -1.25 -32.40 9.38
CA ARG A 499 -1.01 -31.81 10.72
C ARG A 499 0.44 -31.34 10.84
N ALA A 500 1.41 -32.20 10.50
CA ALA A 500 2.84 -31.84 10.53
C ALA A 500 3.18 -30.65 9.61
N ILE A 501 2.65 -30.62 8.39
CA ILE A 501 2.85 -29.49 7.47
C ILE A 501 2.33 -28.18 8.10
N ARG A 502 1.11 -28.22 8.67
CA ARG A 502 0.50 -27.05 9.31
C ARG A 502 1.29 -26.59 10.50
N GLU A 503 1.70 -27.52 11.35
CA GLU A 503 2.48 -27.24 12.54
C GLU A 503 3.88 -26.67 12.21
N ILE A 504 4.61 -27.26 11.26
CA ILE A 504 5.89 -26.72 10.77
C ILE A 504 5.71 -25.29 10.24
N ARG A 505 4.64 -25.00 9.50
CA ARG A 505 4.36 -23.64 9.04
C ARG A 505 4.15 -22.68 10.21
N ASN A 506 3.39 -23.07 11.20
CA ASN A 506 3.12 -22.26 12.41
C ASN A 506 4.39 -22.01 13.21
N LEU A 507 5.19 -23.05 13.46
CA LEU A 507 6.47 -22.95 14.18
C LEU A 507 7.45 -22.02 13.44
N ARG A 508 7.59 -22.18 12.13
CA ARG A 508 8.45 -21.30 11.30
C ARG A 508 7.95 -19.86 11.29
N GLN A 509 6.64 -19.65 11.28
CA GLN A 509 6.07 -18.31 11.35
C GLN A 509 6.34 -17.68 12.71
N ARG A 510 6.09 -18.38 13.81
CA ARG A 510 6.39 -17.90 15.17
C ARG A 510 7.88 -17.61 15.35
N TYR A 511 8.73 -18.49 14.87
CA TYR A 511 10.17 -18.29 14.89
C TYR A 511 10.58 -17.00 14.18
N SER A 512 10.13 -16.82 12.93
CA SER A 512 10.45 -15.64 12.12
C SER A 512 9.84 -14.34 12.67
N MET A 513 8.65 -14.40 13.26
CA MET A 513 7.99 -13.20 13.80
C MET A 513 8.56 -12.75 15.14
N TYR A 514 8.91 -13.68 16.02
CA TYR A 514 9.25 -13.38 17.41
C TYR A 514 10.71 -13.68 17.76
N MET A 515 11.27 -14.82 17.32
CA MET A 515 12.59 -15.28 17.74
C MET A 515 13.75 -14.75 16.89
N GLU A 516 13.46 -14.26 15.67
CA GLU A 516 14.43 -13.53 14.83
C GLU A 516 14.39 -12.02 15.08
N ALA A 517 13.46 -11.53 15.89
CA ALA A 517 13.37 -10.13 16.21
C ALA A 517 14.62 -9.67 16.99
N ARG A 518 15.21 -8.56 16.54
CA ARG A 518 16.32 -7.93 17.26
C ARG A 518 15.78 -7.30 18.55
N ILE A 519 16.32 -7.72 19.69
CA ILE A 519 16.08 -7.10 20.98
C ILE A 519 17.05 -5.94 21.14
N SER A 520 16.60 -4.82 21.67
CA SER A 520 17.44 -3.64 21.92
C SER A 520 18.52 -3.95 22.99
N ASP A 521 19.60 -3.16 23.03
CA ASP A 521 20.75 -3.39 23.91
C ASP A 521 20.38 -3.35 25.39
N ASP A 522 19.33 -2.61 25.75
CA ASP A 522 18.76 -2.56 27.10
C ASP A 522 17.92 -3.80 27.49
N GLY A 523 17.88 -4.81 26.62
CA GLY A 523 17.13 -6.06 26.84
C GLY A 523 15.64 -5.96 26.58
N ARG A 524 15.16 -4.88 25.95
CA ARG A 524 13.74 -4.66 25.68
C ARG A 524 13.37 -4.95 24.23
N SER A 525 12.19 -5.51 24.03
CA SER A 525 11.50 -5.55 22.75
C SER A 525 10.56 -4.36 22.65
N ARG A 526 10.59 -3.66 21.51
CA ARG A 526 9.80 -2.47 21.25
C ARG A 526 8.85 -2.67 20.08
N SER A 527 7.76 -1.94 20.08
CA SER A 527 6.83 -1.79 18.95
C SER A 527 6.53 -0.32 18.73
N SER A 528 6.48 0.09 17.49
CA SER A 528 5.85 1.37 17.13
C SER A 528 4.36 1.19 16.98
N TYR A 529 3.58 2.13 17.46
CA TYR A 529 2.13 2.17 17.28
C TYR A 529 1.74 3.27 16.31
N LYS A 530 0.74 3.03 15.52
CA LYS A 530 0.15 4.01 14.59
C LYS A 530 -1.36 3.86 14.55
N TYR A 531 -2.06 4.90 14.17
CA TYR A 531 -3.44 4.79 13.72
C TYR A 531 -3.46 3.91 12.47
N GLY A 532 -4.28 2.88 12.47
CA GLY A 532 -4.23 1.89 11.39
C GLY A 532 -5.58 1.55 10.80
N PRO A 533 -6.49 0.95 11.56
CA PRO A 533 -7.81 0.58 11.06
C PRO A 533 -8.79 1.76 11.13
N ASP A 534 -9.80 1.74 10.25
CA ASP A 534 -10.91 2.69 10.17
C ASP A 534 -11.68 2.85 11.51
N THR A 535 -11.43 1.94 12.45
CA THR A 535 -12.02 1.92 13.81
C THR A 535 -11.30 2.83 14.82
N GLY A 536 -10.28 3.58 14.42
CA GLY A 536 -9.48 4.44 15.31
C GLY A 536 -8.61 3.68 16.32
N ARG A 537 -8.40 2.36 16.15
CA ARG A 537 -7.51 1.57 17.01
C ARG A 537 -6.06 1.79 16.61
N TRP A 538 -5.16 1.70 17.57
CA TRP A 538 -3.74 1.66 17.28
C TRP A 538 -3.33 0.29 16.73
N ALA A 539 -2.51 0.30 15.70
CA ALA A 539 -1.91 -0.91 15.12
C ALA A 539 -0.41 -0.92 15.41
N ALA A 540 0.07 -2.00 16.02
CA ALA A 540 1.49 -2.16 16.31
C ALA A 540 2.26 -2.68 15.09
N GLN A 541 3.50 -2.23 14.96
CA GLN A 541 4.48 -2.65 13.97
C GLN A 541 5.87 -2.72 14.60
N LYS A 542 6.89 -3.16 13.85
CA LYS A 542 8.27 -3.09 14.30
C LYS A 542 8.64 -1.67 14.73
N TYR A 543 9.54 -1.55 15.71
CA TYR A 543 10.06 -0.27 16.15
C TYR A 543 10.77 0.48 15.00
N VAL A 544 10.94 1.78 15.13
CA VAL A 544 11.46 2.66 14.07
C VAL A 544 12.83 2.25 13.53
N ASP A 545 13.70 1.67 14.36
CA ASP A 545 15.02 1.15 14.01
C ASP A 545 14.99 -0.26 13.41
N GLY A 546 13.81 -0.81 13.17
CA GLY A 546 13.60 -2.16 12.67
C GLY A 546 13.75 -3.28 13.69
N SER A 547 14.02 -2.96 14.99
CA SER A 547 14.03 -3.92 16.08
C SER A 547 12.62 -4.29 16.55
N GLY A 548 12.54 -5.24 17.47
CA GLY A 548 11.28 -5.69 18.05
C GLY A 548 10.33 -6.35 17.05
N TYR A 549 9.07 -6.44 17.43
CA TYR A 549 8.00 -7.06 16.62
C TYR A 549 6.64 -6.47 17.00
N ASN A 550 5.58 -6.87 16.28
CA ASN A 550 4.22 -6.43 16.59
C ASN A 550 3.71 -7.11 17.89
N HIS A 551 3.74 -6.40 19.02
CA HIS A 551 3.33 -6.92 20.33
C HIS A 551 1.82 -7.27 20.38
N GLN A 552 0.97 -6.70 19.55
CA GLN A 552 -0.47 -7.02 19.52
C GLN A 552 -0.77 -8.41 18.92
N THR A 553 0.23 -9.02 18.26
CA THR A 553 0.09 -10.36 17.67
C THR A 553 0.66 -11.47 18.54
N ASN A 554 1.04 -11.17 19.80
CA ASN A 554 1.51 -12.18 20.74
C ASN A 554 0.45 -13.29 20.86
N PRO A 555 0.83 -14.56 20.70
CA PRO A 555 -0.10 -15.66 20.90
C PRO A 555 -0.55 -15.70 22.38
N ARG A 556 -1.81 -16.08 22.59
CA ARG A 556 -2.38 -16.15 23.96
C ARG A 556 -1.75 -17.27 24.79
N ASP A 557 -1.36 -18.38 24.12
CA ASP A 557 -0.80 -19.58 24.75
C ASP A 557 0.56 -19.95 24.15
N PRO A 558 1.64 -19.29 24.53
CA PRO A 558 2.95 -19.63 23.97
C PRO A 558 3.74 -20.66 24.81
N ILE A 559 3.37 -20.91 26.04
CA ILE A 559 4.25 -21.58 27.00
C ILE A 559 3.69 -22.91 27.49
N GLU A 560 2.43 -22.98 27.88
CA GLU A 560 1.80 -24.24 28.36
C GLU A 560 1.89 -25.34 27.31
N VAL A 561 1.60 -25.02 26.06
CA VAL A 561 1.72 -25.95 24.92
C VAL A 561 3.16 -26.39 24.65
N LEU A 562 4.17 -25.57 24.98
CA LEU A 562 5.59 -25.93 24.77
C LEU A 562 6.18 -26.71 25.94
N ASP A 563 5.80 -26.43 27.18
CA ASP A 563 6.33 -27.11 28.36
C ASP A 563 5.69 -28.51 28.51
N GLU A 564 4.38 -28.64 28.35
CA GLU A 564 3.69 -29.94 28.35
C GLU A 564 4.13 -30.82 27.16
N ASP A 565 4.18 -30.25 25.97
CA ASP A 565 4.67 -30.95 24.79
C ASP A 565 6.17 -31.28 24.86
N TYR A 566 7.00 -30.42 25.46
CA TYR A 566 8.44 -30.71 25.60
C TYR A 566 8.66 -31.93 26.51
N GLU A 567 7.97 -32.06 27.62
CA GLU A 567 8.05 -33.23 28.51
C GLU A 567 7.39 -34.48 27.88
N LYS A 568 6.28 -34.31 27.18
CA LYS A 568 5.54 -35.38 26.52
C LYS A 568 6.33 -35.96 25.31
N TYR A 569 7.07 -35.14 24.55
CA TYR A 569 7.85 -35.57 23.38
C TYR A 569 9.33 -35.86 23.67
N LYS A 570 9.85 -35.48 24.84
CA LYS A 570 11.21 -35.78 25.26
C LYS A 570 11.48 -37.28 25.32
N ASN A 571 10.47 -38.08 25.62
CA ASN A 571 10.56 -39.51 25.87
C ASN A 571 9.90 -40.42 24.81
N ASP A 572 9.27 -39.91 23.75
CA ASP A 572 8.54 -40.77 22.82
C ASP A 572 9.00 -40.64 21.34
N ALA A 573 9.48 -41.76 20.82
CA ALA A 573 9.99 -41.88 19.46
C ALA A 573 8.93 -42.25 18.39
N ARG A 574 7.63 -42.24 18.71
CA ARG A 574 6.58 -42.80 17.84
C ARG A 574 5.45 -41.82 17.54
N PHE A 575 5.57 -41.14 16.44
CA PHE A 575 4.55 -40.26 15.85
C PHE A 575 3.17 -40.91 15.58
N VAL A 576 3.09 -42.23 15.63
CA VAL A 576 1.88 -43.00 15.27
C VAL A 576 0.98 -43.27 16.48
N ASN A 577 1.49 -43.23 17.71
CA ASN A 577 0.76 -43.63 18.92
C ASN A 577 0.11 -42.44 19.68
N ASP A 578 0.49 -41.20 19.38
CA ASP A 578 0.02 -40.04 20.15
C ASP A 578 -1.45 -39.64 19.83
N ILE A 579 -2.02 -40.12 18.73
CA ILE A 579 -3.43 -39.85 18.40
C ILE A 579 -4.39 -40.69 19.25
N GLU A 580 -3.97 -41.84 19.75
CA GLU A 580 -4.80 -42.70 20.58
C GLU A 580 -4.99 -42.16 22.02
N LYS A 581 -4.10 -41.25 22.47
CA LYS A 581 -4.18 -40.67 23.81
C LYS A 581 -4.95 -39.35 23.91
N GLU A 582 -5.06 -38.58 22.80
CA GLU A 582 -5.85 -37.33 22.79
C GLU A 582 -7.36 -37.57 22.64
N GLU A 583 -7.80 -38.78 22.27
CA GLU A 583 -9.24 -39.14 22.22
C GLU A 583 -9.85 -39.50 23.59
N ASP A 584 -9.00 -39.79 24.60
CA ASP A 584 -9.48 -40.12 25.96
C ASP A 584 -9.59 -38.90 26.89
N ASP A 585 -9.08 -37.73 26.51
CA ASP A 585 -9.12 -36.50 27.33
C ASP A 585 -10.25 -35.52 26.93
N ASP A 586 -11.06 -35.84 25.88
CA ASP A 586 -12.21 -35.04 25.40
C ASP A 586 -13.59 -35.70 25.69
N GLU A 587 -13.68 -36.73 26.59
CA GLU A 587 -14.91 -37.19 27.23
C GLU A 587 -14.99 -36.57 28.67
#